data_69e36941c8b1d76f3511b48d22e2caae
#
_entry.id   69e36941c8b1d76f3511b48d22e2caae
#
_cell.length_a   1.000
_cell.length_b   1.000
_cell.length_c   1.000
_cell.angle_alpha   90.00
_cell.angle_beta   90.00
_cell.angle_gamma   90.00
#
_symmetry.space_group_name_H-M   'P 1'
#
loop_
_entity.id
_entity.type
_entity.pdbx_description
1 polymer ?
#
loop_
_entity_poly.entity_id
_entity_poly.type
_entity_poly.pdbx_seq_one_letter_code
_entity_poly.pdbx_strand_id
1 'polypeptide(L)'
;MTPQVVLEIIDQARRQEARSGTFFRQMKETAEQLPASVVVDCHQPAGCLFRFAAEYIEMAPRLIECVDACAIEAGCKPLFQPFIDAAIRYFTQPSAMLLKYEGLSGLLIRAYQCHRLMEEMHENNRSIRASELFDLEATRANLLVHSLIGEPFANELDDAIVHTVLQIAGTPDFYNLDLEPFINQVNNRAWDWMRGYWESLLVRNHIRFALGSL
;
A
#
# COMPACT_ATOMS: atom_id res chain seq x y z
N MET A 1 18.99 -2.92 -2.82
CA MET A 1 18.50 -1.52 -2.64
C MET A 1 17.86 -1.45 -1.26
N THR A 2 17.88 -0.30 -0.61
CA THR A 2 17.39 -0.13 0.75
C THR A 2 16.11 0.71 0.76
N PRO A 3 15.21 0.56 1.74
CA PRO A 3 14.03 1.43 1.93
C PRO A 3 14.37 2.93 1.96
N GLN A 4 15.59 3.31 2.36
CA GLN A 4 16.07 4.69 2.37
C GLN A 4 15.94 5.41 1.02
N VAL A 5 16.18 4.70 -0.09
CA VAL A 5 16.03 5.28 -1.44
C VAL A 5 14.56 5.65 -1.71
N VAL A 6 13.62 4.86 -1.20
CA VAL A 6 12.18 5.16 -1.34
C VAL A 6 11.82 6.44 -0.57
N LEU A 7 12.34 6.61 0.63
CA LEU A 7 12.13 7.83 1.43
C LEU A 7 12.65 9.08 0.71
N GLU A 8 13.83 9.01 0.09
CA GLU A 8 14.41 10.13 -0.67
C GLU A 8 13.52 10.53 -1.87
N ILE A 9 12.96 9.53 -2.58
CA ILE A 9 12.04 9.76 -3.70
C ILE A 9 10.76 10.45 -3.21
N ILE A 10 10.20 10.00 -2.07
CA ILE A 10 9.01 10.60 -1.45
C ILE A 10 9.28 12.05 -1.06
N ASP A 11 10.40 12.32 -0.41
CA ASP A 11 10.79 13.67 0.02
C ASP A 11 10.97 14.62 -1.15
N GLN A 12 11.53 14.13 -2.25
CA GLN A 12 11.66 14.94 -3.48
C GLN A 12 10.30 15.30 -4.05
N ALA A 13 9.37 14.33 -4.15
CA ALA A 13 8.03 14.58 -4.67
C ALA A 13 7.23 15.53 -3.77
N ARG A 14 7.38 15.45 -2.45
CA ARG A 14 6.75 16.39 -1.49
C ARG A 14 7.25 17.81 -1.68
N ARG A 15 8.56 17.99 -1.86
CA ARG A 15 9.14 19.33 -2.16
C ARG A 15 8.62 19.88 -3.49
N GLN A 16 8.43 19.02 -4.48
CA GLN A 16 7.84 19.41 -5.76
C GLN A 16 6.37 19.82 -5.59
N GLU A 17 5.59 19.03 -4.86
CA GLU A 17 4.16 19.32 -4.59
C GLU A 17 3.98 20.62 -3.82
N ALA A 18 4.82 20.90 -2.82
CA ALA A 18 4.79 22.13 -2.05
C ALA A 18 4.94 23.41 -2.94
N ARG A 19 5.53 23.25 -4.13
CA ARG A 19 5.72 24.34 -5.10
C ARG A 19 4.62 24.37 -6.16
N SER A 20 4.16 23.22 -6.62
CA SER A 20 3.25 23.08 -7.76
C SER A 20 1.77 23.03 -7.35
N GLY A 21 1.44 22.40 -6.22
CA GLY A 21 0.07 22.12 -5.79
C GLY A 21 -0.72 21.25 -6.77
N THR A 22 -0.02 20.49 -7.63
CA THR A 22 -0.66 19.73 -8.72
C THR A 22 -1.47 18.56 -8.20
N PHE A 23 -0.91 17.82 -7.26
CA PHE A 23 -1.59 16.67 -6.66
C PHE A 23 -2.79 17.11 -5.81
N PHE A 24 -2.66 18.22 -5.09
CA PHE A 24 -3.79 18.78 -4.34
C PHE A 24 -4.96 19.17 -5.27
N ARG A 25 -4.68 19.76 -6.44
CA ARG A 25 -5.73 20.06 -7.43
C ARG A 25 -6.39 18.79 -7.96
N GLN A 26 -5.60 17.76 -8.24
CA GLN A 26 -6.13 16.45 -8.62
C GLN A 26 -7.05 15.90 -7.54
N MET A 27 -6.66 15.93 -6.26
CA MET A 27 -7.51 15.47 -5.15
C MET A 27 -8.81 16.30 -5.04
N LYS A 28 -8.80 17.56 -5.42
CA LYS A 28 -10.03 18.37 -5.47
C LYS A 28 -10.99 17.89 -6.55
N GLU A 29 -10.49 17.61 -7.74
CA GLU A 29 -11.30 17.07 -8.84
C GLU A 29 -11.82 15.67 -8.50
N THR A 30 -10.95 14.81 -7.91
CA THR A 30 -11.33 13.47 -7.50
C THR A 30 -12.38 13.48 -6.38
N ALA A 31 -12.33 14.42 -5.44
CA ALA A 31 -13.31 14.53 -4.36
C ALA A 31 -14.75 14.73 -4.87
N GLU A 32 -14.91 15.37 -6.04
CA GLU A 32 -16.20 15.59 -6.68
C GLU A 32 -16.72 14.33 -7.44
N GLN A 33 -15.86 13.34 -7.65
CA GLN A 33 -16.13 12.15 -8.48
C GLN A 33 -16.09 10.85 -7.66
N LEU A 34 -15.94 10.93 -6.33
CA LEU A 34 -15.88 9.75 -5.47
C LEU A 34 -17.15 8.91 -5.63
N PRO A 35 -17.04 7.57 -5.61
CA PRO A 35 -18.20 6.71 -5.60
C PRO A 35 -19.04 6.96 -4.33
N ALA A 36 -20.36 6.78 -4.44
CA ALA A 36 -21.30 7.00 -3.32
C ALA A 36 -21.00 6.14 -2.08
N SER A 37 -20.25 5.05 -2.25
CA SER A 37 -19.77 4.20 -1.16
C SER A 37 -18.66 4.83 -0.32
N VAL A 38 -18.01 5.91 -0.79
CA VAL A 38 -16.94 6.61 -0.07
C VAL A 38 -17.46 7.95 0.41
N VAL A 39 -17.43 8.17 1.70
CA VAL A 39 -17.87 9.42 2.34
C VAL A 39 -16.68 10.09 3.01
N VAL A 40 -16.42 11.34 2.62
CA VAL A 40 -15.40 12.21 3.24
C VAL A 40 -16.13 13.25 4.09
N ASP A 41 -16.20 13.00 5.40
CA ASP A 41 -17.00 13.79 6.36
C ASP A 41 -16.14 14.89 6.98
N CYS A 42 -15.74 15.87 6.18
CA CYS A 42 -14.98 17.03 6.63
C CYS A 42 -15.29 18.29 5.79
N HIS A 43 -14.99 19.47 6.33
CA HIS A 43 -15.23 20.76 5.66
C HIS A 43 -14.40 20.94 4.37
N GLN A 44 -13.30 20.22 4.22
CA GLN A 44 -12.38 20.30 3.08
C GLN A 44 -12.05 18.90 2.54
N PRO A 45 -12.96 18.26 1.81
CA PRO A 45 -12.78 16.88 1.33
C PRO A 45 -11.46 16.67 0.56
N ALA A 46 -11.09 17.60 -0.30
CA ALA A 46 -9.82 17.57 -1.02
C ALA A 46 -8.60 17.54 -0.09
N GLY A 47 -8.63 18.28 1.02
CA GLY A 47 -7.57 18.30 2.03
C GLY A 47 -7.50 16.99 2.82
N CYS A 48 -8.64 16.37 3.09
CA CYS A 48 -8.70 15.06 3.75
C CYS A 48 -8.15 13.95 2.85
N LEU A 49 -8.54 13.94 1.57
CA LEU A 49 -8.01 12.99 0.57
C LEU A 49 -6.51 13.18 0.32
N PHE A 50 -6.06 14.42 0.23
CA PHE A 50 -4.63 14.72 0.07
C PHE A 50 -3.80 14.19 1.23
N ARG A 51 -4.22 14.44 2.47
CA ARG A 51 -3.52 13.92 3.66
C ARG A 51 -3.54 12.41 3.70
N PHE A 52 -4.70 11.79 3.47
CA PHE A 52 -4.81 10.34 3.37
C PHE A 52 -3.82 9.76 2.36
N ALA A 53 -3.80 10.30 1.12
CA ALA A 53 -2.93 9.82 0.06
C ALA A 53 -1.43 10.02 0.40
N ALA A 54 -1.06 11.15 1.01
CA ALA A 54 0.30 11.42 1.44
C ALA A 54 0.74 10.44 2.55
N GLU A 55 -0.11 10.19 3.54
CA GLU A 55 0.16 9.24 4.62
C GLU A 55 0.23 7.78 4.10
N TYR A 56 -0.65 7.42 3.17
CA TYR A 56 -0.62 6.11 2.50
C TYR A 56 0.69 5.88 1.74
N ILE A 57 1.19 6.91 1.03
CA ILE A 57 2.49 6.85 0.35
C ILE A 57 3.62 6.63 1.36
N GLU A 58 3.61 7.34 2.50
CA GLU A 58 4.64 7.25 3.53
C GLU A 58 4.66 5.91 4.28
N MET A 59 3.55 5.19 4.26
CA MET A 59 3.49 3.86 4.85
C MET A 59 4.24 2.81 4.05
N ALA A 60 4.34 2.93 2.74
CA ALA A 60 4.95 1.91 1.89
C ALA A 60 6.40 1.54 2.30
N PRO A 61 7.34 2.49 2.48
CA PRO A 61 8.69 2.15 2.95
C PRO A 61 8.70 1.52 4.34
N ARG A 62 7.82 1.94 5.23
CA ARG A 62 7.72 1.37 6.59
C ARG A 62 7.17 -0.05 6.59
N LEU A 63 6.21 -0.33 5.71
CA LEU A 63 5.70 -1.69 5.50
C LEU A 63 6.82 -2.61 5.00
N ILE A 64 7.62 -2.15 4.04
CA ILE A 64 8.78 -2.90 3.55
C ILE A 64 9.78 -3.16 4.69
N GLU A 65 10.09 -2.16 5.51
CA GLU A 65 10.99 -2.28 6.67
C GLU A 65 10.47 -3.28 7.70
N CYS A 66 9.17 -3.23 8.02
CA CYS A 66 8.56 -4.16 8.97
C CYS A 66 8.62 -5.61 8.47
N VAL A 67 8.29 -5.85 7.20
CA VAL A 67 8.37 -7.19 6.59
C VAL A 67 9.82 -7.69 6.58
N ASP A 68 10.78 -6.84 6.20
CA ASP A 68 12.21 -7.21 6.18
C ASP A 68 12.73 -7.55 7.59
N ALA A 69 12.40 -6.74 8.59
CA ALA A 69 12.80 -6.97 9.98
C ALA A 69 12.22 -8.28 10.52
N CYS A 70 10.91 -8.52 10.34
CA CYS A 70 10.27 -9.76 10.77
C CYS A 70 10.87 -10.98 10.07
N ALA A 71 11.17 -10.88 8.76
CA ALA A 71 11.77 -11.97 7.99
C ALA A 71 13.22 -12.29 8.45
N ILE A 72 13.99 -11.25 8.81
CA ILE A 72 15.34 -11.42 9.39
C ILE A 72 15.26 -12.12 10.75
N GLU A 73 14.43 -11.61 11.65
CA GLU A 73 14.29 -12.15 13.01
C GLU A 73 13.76 -13.58 13.02
N ALA A 74 12.87 -13.91 12.09
CA ALA A 74 12.35 -15.25 11.89
C ALA A 74 13.31 -16.21 11.14
N GLY A 75 14.44 -15.72 10.64
CA GLY A 75 15.39 -16.52 9.85
C GLY A 75 14.87 -16.97 8.48
N CYS A 76 13.80 -16.32 7.97
CA CYS A 76 13.16 -16.66 6.70
C CYS A 76 13.33 -15.58 5.62
N LYS A 77 14.29 -14.66 5.80
CA LYS A 77 14.57 -13.56 4.85
C LYS A 77 14.68 -14.00 3.39
N PRO A 78 15.33 -15.12 3.01
CA PRO A 78 15.42 -15.54 1.61
C PRO A 78 14.06 -15.75 0.94
N LEU A 79 13.02 -16.11 1.69
CA LEU A 79 11.66 -16.31 1.18
C LEU A 79 10.96 -14.99 0.89
N PHE A 80 11.21 -13.97 1.71
CA PHE A 80 10.56 -12.65 1.59
C PHE A 80 11.36 -11.67 0.73
N GLN A 81 12.67 -11.91 0.55
CA GLN A 81 13.53 -11.00 -0.21
C GLN A 81 13.01 -10.69 -1.63
N PRO A 82 12.49 -11.65 -2.42
CA PRO A 82 11.93 -11.34 -3.74
C PRO A 82 10.74 -10.37 -3.69
N PHE A 83 9.87 -10.48 -2.68
CA PHE A 83 8.74 -9.54 -2.47
C PHE A 83 9.24 -8.16 -2.09
N ILE A 84 10.21 -8.08 -1.18
CA ILE A 84 10.85 -6.83 -0.76
C ILE A 84 11.51 -6.14 -1.95
N ASP A 85 12.25 -6.88 -2.76
CA ASP A 85 12.91 -6.37 -3.96
C ASP A 85 11.90 -5.88 -5.01
N ALA A 86 10.78 -6.59 -5.17
CA ALA A 86 9.70 -6.17 -6.07
C ALA A 86 9.04 -4.86 -5.57
N ALA A 87 8.73 -4.77 -4.26
CA ALA A 87 8.18 -3.57 -3.65
C ALA A 87 9.09 -2.35 -3.84
N ILE A 88 10.40 -2.49 -3.60
CA ILE A 88 11.38 -1.42 -3.81
C ILE A 88 11.47 -1.04 -5.29
N ARG A 89 11.41 -2.02 -6.22
CA ARG A 89 11.45 -1.76 -7.66
C ARG A 89 10.27 -0.93 -8.15
N TYR A 90 9.07 -1.06 -7.57
CA TYR A 90 7.95 -0.19 -7.92
C TYR A 90 8.28 1.30 -7.76
N PHE A 91 9.06 1.66 -6.75
CA PHE A 91 9.48 3.04 -6.53
C PHE A 91 10.67 3.46 -7.39
N THR A 92 11.65 2.58 -7.59
CA THR A 92 12.95 2.91 -8.18
C THR A 92 13.00 2.69 -9.69
N GLN A 93 12.18 1.78 -10.22
CA GLN A 93 12.17 1.37 -11.63
C GLN A 93 10.72 1.25 -12.13
N PRO A 94 9.96 2.35 -12.17
CA PRO A 94 8.56 2.29 -12.59
C PRO A 94 8.45 1.78 -14.03
N SER A 95 7.42 0.99 -14.30
CA SER A 95 7.13 0.50 -15.66
C SER A 95 6.85 1.66 -16.61
N ALA A 96 7.01 1.42 -17.93
CA ALA A 96 6.80 2.43 -18.96
C ALA A 96 5.41 3.09 -18.88
N MET A 97 4.38 2.33 -18.50
CA MET A 97 3.00 2.85 -18.34
C MET A 97 2.87 3.88 -17.20
N LEU A 98 3.80 3.86 -16.22
CA LEU A 98 3.79 4.78 -15.08
C LEU A 98 4.60 6.05 -15.33
N LEU A 99 5.41 6.14 -16.39
CA LEU A 99 6.26 7.29 -16.66
C LEU A 99 5.50 8.59 -16.91
N LYS A 100 4.22 8.50 -17.30
CA LYS A 100 3.34 9.67 -17.47
C LYS A 100 2.81 10.25 -16.14
N TYR A 101 2.94 9.51 -15.03
CA TYR A 101 2.51 9.96 -13.71
C TYR A 101 3.71 10.43 -12.89
N GLU A 102 3.74 11.73 -12.60
CA GLU A 102 4.85 12.36 -11.88
C GLU A 102 4.46 12.79 -10.46
N GLY A 103 5.47 13.09 -9.65
CA GLY A 103 5.28 13.62 -8.30
C GLY A 103 4.48 12.68 -7.39
N LEU A 104 3.62 13.25 -6.54
CA LEU A 104 2.80 12.47 -5.60
C LEU A 104 1.77 11.59 -6.29
N SER A 105 1.24 11.98 -7.47
CA SER A 105 0.32 11.14 -8.24
C SER A 105 0.98 9.81 -8.66
N GLY A 106 2.20 9.89 -9.18
CA GLY A 106 2.96 8.69 -9.54
C GLY A 106 3.35 7.87 -8.32
N LEU A 107 3.65 8.52 -7.19
CA LEU A 107 3.99 7.82 -5.96
C LEU A 107 2.78 7.14 -5.31
N LEU A 108 1.58 7.70 -5.43
CA LEU A 108 0.36 7.03 -4.96
C LEU A 108 0.15 5.69 -5.67
N ILE A 109 0.34 5.64 -6.99
CA ILE A 109 0.24 4.40 -7.77
C ILE A 109 1.32 3.39 -7.35
N ARG A 110 2.56 3.84 -7.15
CA ARG A 110 3.67 2.96 -6.72
C ARG A 110 3.48 2.45 -5.29
N ALA A 111 2.98 3.29 -4.39
CA ALA A 111 2.60 2.89 -3.05
C ALA A 111 1.46 1.87 -3.09
N TYR A 112 0.45 2.09 -3.93
CA TYR A 112 -0.63 1.13 -4.16
C TYR A 112 -0.08 -0.24 -4.59
N GLN A 113 0.81 -0.28 -5.58
CA GLN A 113 1.44 -1.52 -6.00
C GLN A 113 2.20 -2.21 -4.85
N CYS A 114 2.90 -1.44 -4.01
CA CYS A 114 3.62 -1.98 -2.85
C CYS A 114 2.65 -2.60 -1.82
N HIS A 115 1.61 -1.88 -1.43
CA HIS A 115 0.63 -2.35 -0.45
C HIS A 115 -0.15 -3.56 -0.96
N ARG A 116 -0.59 -3.52 -2.22
CA ARG A 116 -1.29 -4.64 -2.86
C ARG A 116 -0.41 -5.87 -3.02
N LEU A 117 0.89 -5.69 -3.34
CA LEU A 117 1.85 -6.81 -3.39
C LEU A 117 1.94 -7.52 -2.04
N MET A 118 2.01 -6.76 -0.95
CA MET A 118 2.11 -7.34 0.40
C MET A 118 0.79 -7.98 0.85
N GLU A 119 -0.35 -7.38 0.50
CA GLU A 119 -1.67 -7.96 0.73
C GLU A 119 -1.85 -9.27 -0.06
N GLU A 120 -1.46 -9.30 -1.32
CA GLU A 120 -1.54 -10.49 -2.18
C GLU A 120 -0.58 -11.60 -1.70
N MET A 121 0.62 -11.24 -1.23
CA MET A 121 1.53 -12.18 -0.57
C MET A 121 0.87 -12.80 0.67
N HIS A 122 0.19 -11.99 1.49
CA HIS A 122 -0.55 -12.44 2.66
C HIS A 122 -1.64 -13.47 2.27
N GLU A 123 -2.40 -13.22 1.22
CA GLU A 123 -3.45 -14.11 0.73
C GLU A 123 -2.91 -15.44 0.18
N ASN A 124 -1.69 -15.45 -0.35
CA ASN A 124 -1.07 -16.61 -1.00
C ASN A 124 -0.30 -17.52 -0.04
N ASN A 125 -0.34 -17.28 1.27
CA ASN A 125 0.20 -18.22 2.27
C ASN A 125 -0.81 -18.48 3.38
N ARG A 126 -1.11 -19.77 3.63
CA ARG A 126 -2.12 -20.19 4.60
C ARG A 126 -1.80 -19.73 6.03
N SER A 127 -0.54 -19.79 6.44
CA SER A 127 -0.14 -19.40 7.79
C SER A 127 -0.22 -17.89 7.98
N ILE A 128 0.28 -17.13 7.00
CA ILE A 128 0.24 -15.65 7.05
C ILE A 128 -1.19 -15.15 6.98
N ARG A 129 -2.03 -15.75 6.11
CA ARG A 129 -3.45 -15.40 5.97
C ARG A 129 -4.23 -15.57 7.28
N ALA A 130 -3.84 -16.52 8.11
CA ALA A 130 -4.44 -16.72 9.43
C ALA A 130 -3.95 -15.70 10.47
N SER A 131 -2.94 -14.88 10.14
CA SER A 131 -2.41 -13.82 10.98
C SER A 131 -3.17 -12.50 10.77
N GLU A 132 -3.03 -11.58 11.71
CA GLU A 132 -3.57 -10.21 11.59
C GLU A 132 -2.58 -9.26 10.89
N LEU A 133 -1.84 -9.75 9.90
CA LEU A 133 -0.86 -8.95 9.16
C LEU A 133 -1.52 -7.81 8.38
N PHE A 134 -2.60 -8.14 7.67
CA PHE A 134 -3.46 -7.18 7.00
C PHE A 134 -4.86 -7.26 7.58
N ASP A 135 -5.31 -6.18 8.19
CA ASP A 135 -6.65 -6.03 8.72
C ASP A 135 -7.64 -5.47 7.68
N LEU A 136 -8.89 -5.40 8.07
CA LEU A 136 -9.95 -4.85 7.24
C LEU A 136 -9.69 -3.37 6.85
N GLU A 137 -9.04 -2.60 7.71
CA GLU A 137 -8.78 -1.18 7.45
C GLU A 137 -7.65 -0.99 6.43
N ALA A 138 -6.64 -1.87 6.41
CA ALA A 138 -5.63 -1.91 5.35
C ALA A 138 -6.28 -2.20 3.99
N THR A 139 -7.15 -3.21 3.91
CA THR A 139 -7.90 -3.53 2.69
C THR A 139 -8.80 -2.37 2.26
N ARG A 140 -9.50 -1.70 3.19
CA ARG A 140 -10.32 -0.51 2.90
C ARG A 140 -9.48 0.65 2.37
N ALA A 141 -8.30 0.87 2.92
CA ALA A 141 -7.39 1.89 2.41
C ALA A 141 -6.94 1.57 0.97
N ASN A 142 -6.64 0.31 0.66
CA ASN A 142 -6.32 -0.13 -0.69
C ASN A 142 -7.50 0.07 -1.65
N LEU A 143 -8.72 -0.27 -1.25
CA LEU A 143 -9.94 -0.03 -2.06
C LEU A 143 -10.17 1.46 -2.33
N LEU A 144 -9.90 2.34 -1.36
CA LEU A 144 -9.99 3.77 -1.59
C LEU A 144 -8.95 4.22 -2.61
N VAL A 145 -7.70 3.80 -2.48
CA VAL A 145 -6.65 4.17 -3.45
C VAL A 145 -6.94 3.60 -4.83
N HIS A 146 -7.47 2.38 -4.94
CA HIS A 146 -7.97 1.82 -6.19
C HIS A 146 -8.99 2.77 -6.85
N SER A 147 -9.95 3.27 -6.07
CA SER A 147 -10.95 4.23 -6.55
C SER A 147 -10.34 5.58 -6.96
N LEU A 148 -9.29 6.05 -6.24
CA LEU A 148 -8.57 7.29 -6.58
C LEU A 148 -7.74 7.16 -7.86
N ILE A 149 -7.20 5.98 -8.14
CA ILE A 149 -6.47 5.67 -9.39
C ILE A 149 -7.46 5.56 -10.55
N GLY A 150 -8.59 4.91 -10.33
CA GLY A 150 -9.68 4.74 -11.28
C GLY A 150 -9.51 3.56 -12.24
N GLU A 151 -10.67 3.02 -12.65
CA GLU A 151 -10.74 1.94 -13.63
C GLU A 151 -10.66 2.48 -15.08
N PRO A 152 -10.16 1.70 -16.03
CA PRO A 152 -9.70 0.30 -15.90
C PRO A 152 -8.26 0.16 -15.37
N PHE A 153 -7.53 1.27 -15.20
CA PHE A 153 -6.10 1.24 -14.91
C PHE A 153 -5.75 0.60 -13.57
N ALA A 154 -6.57 0.81 -12.53
CA ALA A 154 -6.36 0.16 -11.24
C ALA A 154 -6.48 -1.37 -11.34
N ASN A 155 -7.43 -1.88 -12.14
CA ASN A 155 -7.59 -3.32 -12.40
C ASN A 155 -6.36 -3.90 -13.13
N GLU A 156 -5.80 -3.18 -14.12
CA GLU A 156 -4.57 -3.60 -14.81
C GLU A 156 -3.36 -3.69 -13.84
N LEU A 157 -3.30 -2.80 -12.84
CA LEU A 157 -2.27 -2.86 -11.80
C LEU A 157 -2.47 -4.08 -10.89
N ASP A 158 -3.69 -4.39 -10.50
CA ASP A 158 -4.00 -5.56 -9.66
C ASP A 158 -3.64 -6.86 -10.39
N ASP A 159 -4.01 -7.00 -11.66
CA ASP A 159 -3.63 -8.16 -12.47
C ASP A 159 -2.10 -8.33 -12.55
N ALA A 160 -1.37 -7.23 -12.75
CA ALA A 160 0.09 -7.25 -12.79
C ALA A 160 0.71 -7.64 -11.43
N ILE A 161 0.10 -7.23 -10.33
CA ILE A 161 0.55 -7.58 -8.97
C ILE A 161 0.32 -9.07 -8.69
N VAL A 162 -0.90 -9.58 -8.96
CA VAL A 162 -1.22 -11.01 -8.84
C VAL A 162 -0.22 -11.85 -9.65
N HIS A 163 0.05 -11.45 -10.89
CA HIS A 163 1.05 -12.13 -11.71
C HIS A 163 2.46 -12.09 -11.11
N THR A 164 2.87 -10.96 -10.54
CA THR A 164 4.17 -10.82 -9.86
C THR A 164 4.25 -11.75 -8.65
N VAL A 165 3.20 -11.81 -7.82
CA VAL A 165 3.16 -12.71 -6.66
C VAL A 165 3.24 -14.17 -7.08
N LEU A 166 2.46 -14.56 -8.09
CA LEU A 166 2.50 -15.93 -8.61
C LEU A 166 3.88 -16.31 -9.18
N GLN A 167 4.59 -15.37 -9.78
CA GLN A 167 5.98 -15.61 -10.23
C GLN A 167 6.95 -15.78 -9.06
N ILE A 168 6.79 -15.04 -7.98
CA ILE A 168 7.65 -15.10 -6.80
C ILE A 168 7.29 -16.30 -5.92
N ALA A 169 6.02 -16.45 -5.60
CA ALA A 169 5.50 -17.53 -4.77
C ALA A 169 5.49 -18.89 -5.48
N GLY A 170 5.47 -18.88 -6.78
CA GLY A 170 5.74 -19.85 -7.86
C GLY A 170 5.31 -21.30 -7.71
N THR A 171 4.87 -21.74 -6.53
CA THR A 171 4.55 -23.16 -6.30
C THR A 171 3.46 -23.30 -5.23
N PRO A 172 2.66 -24.40 -5.30
CA PRO A 172 1.78 -24.79 -4.21
C PRO A 172 2.51 -24.91 -2.85
N ASP A 173 3.84 -25.04 -2.88
CA ASP A 173 4.68 -25.18 -1.71
C ASP A 173 4.71 -23.90 -0.87
N PHE A 174 4.72 -22.70 -1.48
CA PHE A 174 4.67 -21.45 -0.73
C PHE A 174 3.35 -21.31 0.04
N TYR A 175 2.22 -21.70 -0.56
CA TYR A 175 0.90 -21.64 0.10
C TYR A 175 0.85 -22.49 1.38
N ASN A 176 1.48 -23.67 1.36
CA ASN A 176 1.48 -24.62 2.49
C ASN A 176 2.69 -24.46 3.40
N LEU A 177 3.63 -23.57 3.09
CA LEU A 177 4.82 -23.38 3.92
C LEU A 177 4.41 -22.86 5.29
N ASP A 178 4.90 -23.55 6.32
CA ASP A 178 4.71 -23.10 7.69
C ASP A 178 5.61 -21.89 7.99
N LEU A 179 4.99 -20.75 8.19
CA LEU A 179 5.63 -19.49 8.50
C LEU A 179 5.32 -19.01 9.92
N GLU A 180 5.02 -19.94 10.85
CA GLU A 180 4.80 -19.63 12.26
C GLU A 180 5.93 -18.76 12.87
N PRO A 181 7.22 -18.99 12.61
CA PRO A 181 8.28 -18.12 13.10
C PRO A 181 8.14 -16.67 12.64
N PHE A 182 7.72 -16.43 11.39
CA PHE A 182 7.46 -15.08 10.87
C PHE A 182 6.23 -14.46 11.54
N ILE A 183 5.15 -15.21 11.67
CA ILE A 183 3.90 -14.75 12.29
C ILE A 183 4.15 -14.36 13.75
N ASN A 184 4.98 -15.09 14.47
CA ASN A 184 5.35 -14.76 15.85
C ASN A 184 6.09 -13.41 15.92
N GLN A 185 6.86 -13.02 14.90
CA GLN A 185 7.47 -11.69 14.82
C GLN A 185 6.46 -10.60 14.44
N VAL A 186 5.51 -10.90 13.55
CA VAL A 186 4.40 -10.00 13.19
C VAL A 186 3.54 -9.67 14.41
N ASN A 187 3.36 -10.59 15.34
CA ASN A 187 2.60 -10.37 16.58
C ASN A 187 3.40 -9.62 17.66
N ASN A 188 4.59 -9.12 17.36
CA ASN A 188 5.40 -8.28 18.24
C ASN A 188 5.11 -6.77 18.09
N ARG A 189 5.59 -5.97 19.06
CA ARG A 189 5.34 -4.51 19.18
C ARG A 189 5.62 -3.69 17.91
N ALA A 190 6.57 -4.09 17.08
CA ALA A 190 6.91 -3.36 15.85
C ALA A 190 5.73 -3.36 14.86
N TRP A 191 4.99 -4.46 14.79
CA TRP A 191 3.82 -4.58 13.94
C TRP A 191 2.57 -3.94 14.53
N ASP A 192 2.45 -3.87 15.87
CA ASP A 192 1.35 -3.18 16.56
C ASP A 192 1.26 -1.71 16.14
N TRP A 193 2.41 -1.05 15.94
CA TRP A 193 2.43 0.31 15.42
C TRP A 193 1.85 0.40 14.01
N MET A 194 2.18 -0.55 13.13
CA MET A 194 1.68 -0.60 11.76
C MET A 194 0.16 -0.81 11.73
N ARG A 195 -0.36 -1.75 12.53
CA ARG A 195 -1.80 -1.99 12.69
C ARG A 195 -2.51 -0.74 13.18
N GLY A 196 -2.07 -0.14 14.27
CA GLY A 196 -2.67 1.09 14.79
C GLY A 196 -2.63 2.26 13.81
N TYR A 197 -1.64 2.28 12.94
CA TYR A 197 -1.58 3.27 11.86
C TYR A 197 -2.67 3.00 10.80
N TRP A 198 -2.85 1.76 10.34
CA TRP A 198 -3.92 1.37 9.42
C TRP A 198 -5.29 1.66 9.99
N GLU A 199 -5.57 1.19 11.22
CA GLU A 199 -6.83 1.41 11.92
C GLU A 199 -7.22 2.89 12.00
N SER A 200 -6.24 3.77 12.18
CA SER A 200 -6.48 5.20 12.30
C SER A 200 -6.45 5.97 10.99
N LEU A 201 -5.88 5.42 9.91
CA LEU A 201 -5.61 6.15 8.66
C LEU A 201 -6.87 6.76 8.03
N LEU A 202 -7.93 5.98 7.87
CA LEU A 202 -9.20 6.44 7.33
C LEU A 202 -9.91 7.39 8.31
N VAL A 203 -9.98 7.01 9.58
CA VAL A 203 -10.70 7.75 10.63
C VAL A 203 -10.10 9.15 10.83
N ARG A 204 -8.77 9.27 10.97
CA ARG A 204 -8.13 10.58 11.18
C ARG A 204 -8.20 11.50 9.97
N ASN A 205 -8.44 10.92 8.78
CA ASN A 205 -8.70 11.68 7.56
C ASN A 205 -10.19 11.87 7.28
N HIS A 206 -11.07 11.53 8.24
CA HIS A 206 -12.53 11.69 8.14
C HIS A 206 -13.13 10.94 6.94
N ILE A 207 -12.56 9.79 6.60
CA ILE A 207 -13.01 8.96 5.48
C ILE A 207 -13.67 7.71 6.04
N ARG A 208 -14.83 7.36 5.49
CA ARG A 208 -15.55 6.13 5.81
C ARG A 208 -16.20 5.53 4.58
N PHE A 209 -16.38 4.23 4.60
CA PHE A 209 -17.21 3.55 3.62
C PHE A 209 -18.66 3.53 4.13
N ALA A 210 -19.58 3.98 3.28
CA ALA A 210 -21.00 3.79 3.53
C ALA A 210 -21.30 2.29 3.41
N LEU A 211 -21.77 1.67 4.49
CA LEU A 211 -22.35 0.33 4.39
C LEU A 211 -23.58 0.47 3.48
N GLY A 212 -23.51 -0.12 2.30
CA GLY A 212 -24.68 -0.20 1.43
C GLY A 212 -25.80 -0.84 2.21
N SER A 213 -26.95 -0.20 2.23
CA SER A 213 -28.19 -0.84 2.64
C SER A 213 -28.42 -2.00 1.67
N LEU A 214 -28.13 -3.21 2.11
CA LEU A 214 -28.56 -4.43 1.43
C LEU A 214 -30.06 -4.51 1.46
#